data_b95d15942febbc394530839091dd5965
#
_entry.id   b95d15942febbc394530839091dd5965
#
_cell.length_a   1.000
_cell.length_b   1.000
_cell.length_c   1.000
_cell.angle_alpha   90.00
_cell.angle_beta   90.00
_cell.angle_gamma   90.00
#
_symmetry.space_group_name_H-M   'P 1'
#
loop_
_entity.id
_entity.type
_entity.pdbx_description
1 polymer ?
#
loop_
_entity_poly.entity_id
_entity_poly.type
_entity_poly.pdbx_seq_one_letter_code
_entity_poly.pdbx_strand_id
1 'polypeptide(L)'
;MKNLIFVAAILACVAVTAFAQPAWQFASKQMLIAGGLSVNADRFEVVSADRCEAFELRIWARVFDKNSNLLEADDYVDLQLSLAEMHIAQGGRVIDVAKHFSDEFDVIYLSFGYWDWEMMSLFNGYENEAITVIFEDDRAEIEANGWIVGNLPETLGRLRSSCATLFEGDLT
;
A
#
# COMPACT_ATOMS: atom_id res chain seq x y z
N MET A 1 -66.92 -16.29 10.95
CA MET A 1 -65.61 -16.92 11.16
C MET A 1 -64.61 -16.09 10.37
N LYS A 2 -63.79 -15.26 11.06
CA LYS A 2 -62.84 -14.36 10.43
C LYS A 2 -61.46 -15.01 10.52
N ASN A 3 -60.86 -15.36 9.38
CA ASN A 3 -59.50 -15.87 9.33
C ASN A 3 -58.52 -14.72 9.43
N LEU A 4 -57.76 -14.67 10.52
CA LEU A 4 -56.64 -13.76 10.72
C LEU A 4 -55.41 -14.43 10.07
N ILE A 5 -54.93 -13.81 9.00
CA ILE A 5 -53.68 -14.24 8.34
C ILE A 5 -52.57 -13.46 9.06
N PHE A 6 -51.73 -14.17 9.83
CA PHE A 6 -50.48 -13.64 10.38
C PHE A 6 -49.43 -13.63 9.28
N VAL A 7 -49.08 -12.44 8.83
CA VAL A 7 -47.91 -12.22 7.97
C VAL A 7 -46.71 -12.06 8.89
N ALA A 8 -45.91 -13.11 9.01
CA ALA A 8 -44.62 -13.04 9.69
C ALA A 8 -43.61 -12.35 8.76
N ALA A 9 -43.27 -11.12 9.09
CA ALA A 9 -42.16 -10.39 8.43
C ALA A 9 -40.84 -11.01 8.90
N ILE A 10 -40.20 -11.77 8.05
CA ILE A 10 -38.82 -12.24 8.25
C ILE A 10 -37.91 -11.07 7.97
N LEU A 11 -37.41 -10.42 9.02
CA LEU A 11 -36.30 -9.49 8.93
C LEU A 11 -35.04 -10.30 8.61
N ALA A 12 -34.66 -10.33 7.34
CA ALA A 12 -33.35 -10.84 6.95
C ALA A 12 -32.29 -9.82 7.42
N CYS A 13 -31.64 -10.12 8.54
CA CYS A 13 -30.40 -9.44 8.92
C CYS A 13 -29.36 -9.80 7.86
N VAL A 14 -29.16 -8.90 6.91
CA VAL A 14 -27.97 -8.93 6.05
C VAL A 14 -26.81 -8.62 6.96
N ALA A 15 -26.10 -9.66 7.40
CA ALA A 15 -24.80 -9.50 8.03
C ALA A 15 -23.87 -8.90 6.96
N VAL A 16 -23.64 -7.60 7.03
CA VAL A 16 -22.55 -6.95 6.31
C VAL A 16 -21.29 -7.57 6.90
N THR A 17 -20.73 -8.54 6.19
CA THR A 17 -19.37 -9.00 6.49
C THR A 17 -18.47 -7.81 6.28
N ALA A 18 -18.06 -7.18 7.40
CA ALA A 18 -16.99 -6.22 7.39
C ALA A 18 -15.80 -6.95 6.79
N PHE A 19 -15.45 -6.64 5.56
CA PHE A 19 -14.18 -7.07 4.99
C PHE A 19 -13.12 -6.56 5.95
N ALA A 20 -12.36 -7.47 6.54
CA ALA A 20 -11.25 -7.10 7.39
C ALA A 20 -10.36 -6.17 6.56
N GLN A 21 -10.25 -4.91 6.98
CA GLN A 21 -9.42 -3.95 6.29
C GLN A 21 -8.00 -4.52 6.23
N PRO A 22 -7.33 -4.41 5.09
CA PRO A 22 -5.95 -4.87 5.00
C PRO A 22 -5.11 -4.16 6.06
N ALA A 23 -4.53 -4.95 6.94
CA ALA A 23 -3.71 -4.45 8.03
C ALA A 23 -2.24 -4.51 7.62
N TRP A 24 -1.48 -3.52 8.05
CA TRP A 24 -0.03 -3.54 7.92
C TRP A 24 0.56 -4.66 8.76
N GLN A 25 1.43 -5.43 8.16
CA GLN A 25 2.03 -6.61 8.75
C GLN A 25 3.55 -6.58 8.62
N PHE A 26 4.24 -7.17 9.57
CA PHE A 26 5.67 -7.40 9.45
C PHE A 26 5.94 -8.51 8.42
N ALA A 27 6.64 -8.19 7.36
CA ALA A 27 7.23 -9.18 6.45
C ALA A 27 8.63 -9.60 6.95
N SER A 28 9.34 -8.70 7.63
CA SER A 28 10.60 -8.97 8.32
C SER A 28 10.80 -7.99 9.48
N LYS A 29 11.93 -8.07 10.16
CA LYS A 29 12.31 -7.10 11.22
C LYS A 29 12.52 -5.68 10.69
N GLN A 30 12.64 -5.50 9.39
CA GLN A 30 12.94 -4.23 8.74
C GLN A 30 11.90 -3.84 7.69
N MET A 31 10.81 -4.60 7.54
CA MET A 31 9.85 -4.35 6.47
C MET A 31 8.41 -4.61 6.92
N LEU A 32 7.54 -3.64 6.65
CA LEU A 32 6.09 -3.76 6.74
C LEU A 32 5.50 -3.88 5.34
N ILE A 33 4.39 -4.60 5.25
CA ILE A 33 3.61 -4.74 4.03
C ILE A 33 2.13 -4.54 4.28
N ALA A 34 1.43 -4.02 3.27
CA ALA A 34 -0.03 -4.00 3.21
C ALA A 34 -0.50 -4.38 1.80
N GLY A 35 -1.59 -5.14 1.72
CA GLY A 35 -2.27 -5.40 0.46
C GLY A 35 -3.10 -4.22 0.00
N GLY A 36 -3.20 -4.01 -1.31
CA GLY A 36 -4.04 -2.96 -1.89
C GLY A 36 -5.54 -3.21 -1.70
N LEU A 37 -6.32 -2.15 -1.80
CA LEU A 37 -7.79 -2.20 -1.72
C LEU A 37 -8.43 -2.83 -2.96
N SER A 38 -7.76 -2.75 -4.11
CA SER A 38 -8.21 -3.45 -5.29
C SER A 38 -8.05 -4.96 -5.11
N VAL A 39 -8.93 -5.73 -5.72
CA VAL A 39 -8.95 -7.22 -5.66
C VAL A 39 -7.64 -7.84 -6.18
N ASN A 40 -6.75 -7.03 -6.65
CA ASN A 40 -5.67 -7.40 -7.53
C ASN A 40 -4.28 -7.43 -6.89
N ALA A 41 -4.17 -7.63 -5.59
CA ALA A 41 -2.93 -8.00 -4.91
C ALA A 41 -1.73 -7.03 -5.05
N ASP A 42 -1.96 -5.77 -5.40
CA ASP A 42 -0.90 -4.76 -5.32
C ASP A 42 -0.46 -4.60 -3.87
N ARG A 43 0.83 -4.40 -3.68
CA ARG A 43 1.42 -4.39 -2.35
C ARG A 43 2.17 -3.08 -2.11
N PHE A 44 1.93 -2.48 -0.98
CA PHE A 44 2.72 -1.37 -0.46
C PHE A 44 3.70 -1.91 0.58
N GLU A 45 4.93 -1.46 0.51
CA GLU A 45 6.00 -1.83 1.41
C GLU A 45 6.60 -0.59 2.08
N VAL A 46 6.89 -0.70 3.36
CA VAL A 46 7.69 0.26 4.12
C VAL A 46 8.93 -0.48 4.60
N VAL A 47 10.07 -0.11 4.06
CA VAL A 47 11.36 -0.75 4.36
C VAL A 47 12.21 0.20 5.17
N SER A 48 12.65 -0.21 6.36
CA SER A 48 13.56 0.61 7.16
C SER A 48 14.93 0.71 6.47
N ALA A 49 15.46 1.91 6.45
CA ALA A 49 16.73 2.26 5.84
C ALA A 49 17.59 3.09 6.82
N ASP A 50 18.85 3.29 6.48
CA ASP A 50 19.78 4.13 7.26
C ASP A 50 19.70 3.89 8.77
N ARG A 51 19.85 2.62 9.19
CA ARG A 51 19.80 2.20 10.59
C ARG A 51 18.50 2.62 11.31
N CYS A 52 17.36 2.58 10.59
CA CYS A 52 16.04 2.98 11.06
C CYS A 52 15.79 4.49 11.20
N GLU A 53 16.66 5.32 10.68
CA GLU A 53 16.45 6.77 10.65
C GLU A 53 15.55 7.21 9.48
N ALA A 54 15.47 6.39 8.43
CA ALA A 54 14.60 6.63 7.27
C ALA A 54 13.84 5.35 6.85
N PHE A 55 12.84 5.55 6.01
CA PHE A 55 12.03 4.48 5.43
C PHE A 55 12.00 4.67 3.91
N GLU A 56 12.23 3.62 3.19
CA GLU A 56 11.97 3.56 1.77
C GLU A 56 10.55 3.06 1.55
N LEU A 57 9.76 3.84 0.82
CA LEU A 57 8.41 3.45 0.42
C LEU A 57 8.46 2.80 -0.95
N ARG A 58 7.85 1.63 -1.08
CA ARG A 58 7.83 0.85 -2.31
C ARG A 58 6.44 0.32 -2.60
N ILE A 59 6.12 0.16 -3.87
CA ILE A 59 4.91 -0.55 -4.29
C ILE A 59 5.21 -1.58 -5.36
N TRP A 60 4.36 -2.59 -5.36
CA TRP A 60 4.14 -3.48 -6.49
C TRP A 60 2.84 -3.06 -7.14
N ALA A 61 2.89 -2.67 -8.41
CA ALA A 61 1.73 -2.26 -9.16
C ALA A 61 1.64 -3.04 -10.47
N ARG A 62 0.39 -3.32 -10.89
CA ARG A 62 0.16 -3.99 -12.16
C ARG A 62 0.09 -2.97 -13.27
N VAL A 63 0.71 -3.34 -14.35
CA VAL A 63 0.66 -2.60 -15.61
C VAL A 63 -0.18 -3.40 -16.58
N PHE A 64 -1.32 -2.86 -16.92
CA PHE A 64 -2.15 -3.41 -17.97
C PHE A 64 -1.63 -2.88 -19.30
N ASP A 65 -1.55 -3.78 -20.25
CA ASP A 65 -1.21 -3.48 -21.62
C ASP A 65 0.27 -3.53 -22.00
N LYS A 66 0.38 -3.62 -23.26
CA LYS A 66 1.45 -3.72 -24.24
C LYS A 66 2.53 -2.64 -24.12
N ASN A 67 2.26 -1.60 -23.32
CA ASN A 67 3.17 -0.47 -23.09
C ASN A 67 4.17 -0.73 -21.96
N SER A 68 4.03 -1.80 -21.20
CA SER A 68 5.02 -2.20 -20.18
C SER A 68 6.43 -2.40 -20.77
N ASN A 69 6.52 -2.66 -22.06
CA ASN A 69 7.79 -2.73 -22.77
C ASN A 69 8.54 -1.38 -22.89
N LEU A 70 7.88 -0.28 -22.53
CA LEU A 70 8.49 1.05 -22.51
C LEU A 70 9.14 1.39 -21.16
N LEU A 71 8.86 0.61 -20.10
CA LEU A 71 9.46 0.78 -18.80
C LEU A 71 10.56 -0.25 -18.56
N GLU A 72 11.68 0.23 -18.05
CA GLU A 72 12.83 -0.58 -17.67
C GLU A 72 13.28 -0.23 -16.25
N ALA A 73 14.11 -1.09 -15.66
CA ALA A 73 14.74 -0.78 -14.37
C ALA A 73 15.53 0.53 -14.47
N ASP A 74 15.48 1.33 -13.41
CA ASP A 74 16.04 2.66 -13.27
C ASP A 74 15.30 3.79 -14.02
N ASP A 75 14.22 3.51 -14.73
CA ASP A 75 13.32 4.55 -15.23
C ASP A 75 12.64 5.29 -14.09
N TYR A 76 12.22 6.53 -14.37
CA TYR A 76 11.40 7.33 -13.48
C TYR A 76 9.98 7.45 -14.02
N VAL A 77 9.01 7.32 -13.12
CA VAL A 77 7.58 7.41 -13.38
C VAL A 77 7.02 8.55 -12.53
N ASP A 78 6.29 9.47 -13.13
CA ASP A 78 5.58 10.51 -12.42
C ASP A 78 4.32 9.93 -11.77
N LEU A 79 4.12 10.24 -10.49
CA LEU A 79 2.98 9.77 -9.73
C LEU A 79 2.53 10.81 -8.69
N GLN A 80 1.28 10.71 -8.28
CA GLN A 80 0.70 11.45 -7.18
C GLN A 80 0.34 10.50 -6.04
N LEU A 81 0.87 10.78 -4.86
CA LEU A 81 0.45 10.13 -3.62
C LEU A 81 -0.57 11.04 -2.93
N SER A 82 -1.73 10.52 -2.62
CA SER A 82 -2.81 11.24 -1.97
C SER A 82 -3.18 10.60 -0.64
N LEU A 83 -3.40 11.43 0.38
CA LEU A 83 -3.91 11.01 1.68
C LEU A 83 -4.93 12.07 2.13
N ALA A 84 -6.21 11.70 2.18
CA ALA A 84 -7.30 12.64 2.38
C ALA A 84 -7.23 13.82 1.39
N GLU A 85 -7.09 15.05 1.89
CA GLU A 85 -6.96 16.25 1.06
C GLU A 85 -5.52 16.60 0.69
N MET A 86 -4.54 15.85 1.19
CA MET A 86 -3.13 16.06 0.84
C MET A 86 -2.80 15.36 -0.48
N HIS A 87 -2.10 16.09 -1.34
CA HIS A 87 -1.59 15.58 -2.61
C HIS A 87 -0.10 15.87 -2.69
N ILE A 88 0.69 14.84 -2.83
CA ILE A 88 2.14 14.92 -2.91
C ILE A 88 2.54 14.41 -4.29
N ALA A 89 2.98 15.34 -5.15
CA ALA A 89 3.61 14.96 -6.41
C ALA A 89 4.95 14.28 -6.11
N GLN A 90 5.17 13.12 -6.65
CA GLN A 90 6.32 12.29 -6.34
C GLN A 90 6.82 11.62 -7.63
N GLY A 91 8.15 11.50 -7.77
CA GLY A 91 8.72 10.60 -8.75
C GLY A 91 8.93 9.22 -8.15
N GLY A 92 8.61 8.18 -8.90
CA GLY A 92 8.91 6.80 -8.55
C GLY A 92 10.04 6.26 -9.44
N ARG A 93 11.08 5.66 -8.85
CA ARG A 93 12.10 4.95 -9.59
C ARG A 93 11.67 3.49 -9.78
N VAL A 94 11.67 3.01 -10.99
CA VAL A 94 11.43 1.60 -11.30
C VAL A 94 12.62 0.78 -10.78
N ILE A 95 12.36 -0.14 -9.86
CA ILE A 95 13.38 -1.08 -9.34
C ILE A 95 13.49 -2.29 -10.26
N ASP A 96 12.33 -2.80 -10.70
CA ASP A 96 12.26 -4.00 -11.54
C ASP A 96 10.93 -4.03 -12.30
N VAL A 97 10.91 -4.75 -13.42
CA VAL A 97 9.73 -5.02 -14.23
C VAL A 97 9.61 -6.52 -14.46
N ALA A 98 8.66 -7.15 -13.77
CA ALA A 98 8.33 -8.55 -13.96
C ALA A 98 7.40 -8.72 -15.17
N LYS A 99 8.00 -8.87 -16.35
CA LYS A 99 7.30 -9.09 -17.61
C LYS A 99 6.64 -10.47 -17.63
N HIS A 100 5.46 -10.54 -18.26
CA HIS A 100 4.70 -11.79 -18.38
C HIS A 100 4.35 -12.43 -17.03
N PHE A 101 4.10 -11.59 -16.02
CA PHE A 101 3.63 -12.07 -14.72
C PHE A 101 2.29 -12.82 -14.86
N SER A 102 1.45 -12.35 -15.78
CA SER A 102 0.27 -13.06 -16.28
C SER A 102 0.07 -12.79 -17.77
N ASP A 103 -0.93 -13.46 -18.38
CA ASP A 103 -1.30 -13.19 -19.78
C ASP A 103 -1.94 -11.80 -19.96
N GLU A 104 -2.39 -11.16 -18.87
CA GLU A 104 -3.16 -9.92 -18.88
C GLU A 104 -2.36 -8.71 -18.42
N PHE A 105 -1.35 -8.88 -17.57
CA PHE A 105 -0.57 -7.78 -16.99
C PHE A 105 0.86 -8.18 -16.64
N ASP A 106 1.71 -7.16 -16.65
CA ASP A 106 3.02 -7.18 -16.05
C ASP A 106 2.97 -6.58 -14.64
N VAL A 107 4.02 -6.71 -13.86
CA VAL A 107 4.15 -6.09 -12.54
C VAL A 107 5.39 -5.22 -12.52
N ILE A 108 5.22 -3.97 -12.10
CA ILE A 108 6.35 -3.09 -11.82
C ILE A 108 6.57 -2.98 -10.31
N TYR A 109 7.83 -2.88 -9.94
CA TYR A 109 8.28 -2.63 -8.58
C TYR A 109 8.93 -1.25 -8.53
N LEU A 110 8.32 -0.34 -7.76
CA LEU A 110 8.67 1.07 -7.71
C LEU A 110 9.13 1.47 -6.32
N SER A 111 10.14 2.34 -6.24
CA SER A 111 10.55 3.05 -5.02
C SER A 111 10.16 4.51 -5.12
N PHE A 112 9.50 5.04 -4.09
CA PHE A 112 9.19 6.47 -3.96
C PHE A 112 10.30 7.26 -3.28
N GLY A 113 11.44 6.64 -3.02
CA GLY A 113 12.53 7.22 -2.28
C GLY A 113 12.39 7.08 -0.76
N TYR A 114 13.15 7.91 -0.04
CA TYR A 114 13.30 7.77 1.41
C TYR A 114 12.54 8.87 2.13
N TRP A 115 11.79 8.44 3.14
CA TRP A 115 11.01 9.29 4.03
C TRP A 115 11.57 9.19 5.45
N ASP A 116 11.79 10.33 6.10
CA ASP A 116 12.17 10.37 7.49
C ASP A 116 10.97 10.19 8.44
N TRP A 117 11.22 10.24 9.75
CA TRP A 117 10.19 10.12 10.75
C TRP A 117 9.17 11.26 10.72
N GLU A 118 9.57 12.46 10.36
CA GLU A 118 8.67 13.61 10.26
C GLU A 118 7.65 13.38 9.13
N MET A 119 8.11 12.98 7.96
CA MET A 119 7.25 12.63 6.83
C MET A 119 6.36 11.43 7.15
N MET A 120 6.88 10.37 7.77
CA MET A 120 6.08 9.21 8.15
C MET A 120 5.03 9.54 9.22
N SER A 121 5.24 10.57 10.03
CA SER A 121 4.27 11.04 11.02
C SER A 121 3.02 11.67 10.40
N LEU A 122 3.04 12.01 9.11
CA LEU A 122 1.87 12.50 8.37
C LEU A 122 0.72 11.47 8.36
N PHE A 123 1.02 10.19 8.55
CA PHE A 123 -0.01 9.16 8.62
C PHE A 123 -0.79 9.12 9.95
N ASN A 124 -0.29 9.81 11.00
CA ASN A 124 -0.97 9.88 12.29
C ASN A 124 -2.28 10.66 12.17
N GLY A 125 -3.37 10.09 12.68
CA GLY A 125 -4.70 10.70 12.64
C GLY A 125 -5.48 10.40 11.37
N TYR A 126 -4.92 9.60 10.46
CA TYR A 126 -5.56 9.20 9.20
C TYR A 126 -5.86 7.69 9.13
N GLU A 127 -6.02 7.04 10.27
CA GLU A 127 -6.17 5.57 10.36
C GLU A 127 -7.38 5.04 9.57
N ASN A 128 -8.38 5.87 9.33
CA ASN A 128 -9.58 5.52 8.55
C ASN A 128 -9.47 5.88 7.07
N GLU A 129 -8.40 6.52 6.66
CA GLU A 129 -8.18 6.98 5.30
C GLU A 129 -7.34 6.00 4.49
N ALA A 130 -7.36 6.16 3.18
CA ALA A 130 -6.49 5.41 2.28
C ALA A 130 -5.36 6.29 1.75
N ILE A 131 -4.17 5.74 1.71
CA ILE A 131 -3.09 6.23 0.86
C ILE A 131 -3.43 5.79 -0.56
N THR A 132 -3.63 6.73 -1.48
CA THR A 132 -3.90 6.42 -2.88
C THR A 132 -2.70 6.82 -3.73
N VAL A 133 -2.31 5.96 -4.65
CA VAL A 133 -1.26 6.24 -5.63
C VAL A 133 -1.89 6.29 -7.01
N ILE A 134 -1.70 7.41 -7.68
CA ILE A 134 -2.18 7.68 -9.05
C ILE A 134 -0.94 7.89 -9.91
N PHE A 135 -0.86 7.18 -11.02
CA PHE A 135 0.24 7.30 -11.97
C PHE A 135 -0.14 8.32 -13.04
N GLU A 136 0.78 9.23 -13.31
CA GLU A 136 0.61 10.31 -14.29
C GLU A 136 1.52 10.10 -15.52
N ASP A 137 2.10 8.91 -15.65
CA ASP A 137 3.00 8.55 -16.75
C ASP A 137 2.23 7.89 -17.88
N ASP A 138 2.32 8.44 -19.07
CA ASP A 138 1.63 7.97 -20.26
C ASP A 138 2.35 6.80 -21.00
N ARG A 139 3.56 6.44 -20.52
CA ARG A 139 4.30 5.30 -21.05
C ARG A 139 3.73 3.95 -20.60
N ALA A 140 2.96 3.94 -19.52
CA ALA A 140 2.37 2.72 -18.99
C ALA A 140 0.98 3.00 -18.42
N GLU A 141 0.01 2.18 -18.74
CA GLU A 141 -1.30 2.20 -18.12
C GLU A 141 -1.23 1.44 -16.80
N ILE A 142 -1.01 2.19 -15.70
CA ILE A 142 -0.94 1.68 -14.35
C ILE A 142 -2.22 2.08 -13.62
N GLU A 143 -2.96 1.10 -13.14
CA GLU A 143 -4.19 1.35 -12.41
C GLU A 143 -3.89 2.03 -11.06
N ALA A 144 -4.64 3.11 -10.76
CA ALA A 144 -4.59 3.72 -9.44
C ALA A 144 -5.02 2.72 -8.36
N ASN A 145 -4.31 2.69 -7.27
CA ASN A 145 -4.65 1.83 -6.15
C ASN A 145 -4.53 2.57 -4.81
N GLY A 146 -5.17 2.00 -3.78
CA GLY A 146 -5.19 2.54 -2.44
C GLY A 146 -4.86 1.49 -1.38
N TRP A 147 -4.35 1.96 -0.24
CA TRP A 147 -4.03 1.16 0.94
C TRP A 147 -4.53 1.88 2.18
N ILE A 148 -5.30 1.20 3.00
CA ILE A 148 -5.77 1.81 4.26
C ILE A 148 -4.57 2.09 5.17
N VAL A 149 -4.53 3.29 5.73
CA VAL A 149 -3.53 3.66 6.75
C VAL A 149 -3.65 2.72 7.95
N GLY A 150 -4.86 2.54 8.48
CA GLY A 150 -5.16 1.55 9.51
C GLY A 150 -4.19 1.60 10.69
N ASN A 151 -3.56 0.48 10.96
CA ASN A 151 -2.58 0.33 12.05
C ASN A 151 -1.14 0.74 11.67
N LEU A 152 -0.93 1.41 10.53
CA LEU A 152 0.41 1.81 10.08
C LEU A 152 1.18 2.62 11.13
N PRO A 153 0.59 3.69 11.77
CA PRO A 153 1.33 4.48 12.76
C PRO A 153 1.84 3.64 13.95
N GLU A 154 0.99 2.77 14.51
CA GLU A 154 1.38 1.86 15.58
C GLU A 154 2.48 0.90 15.12
N THR A 155 2.31 0.33 13.93
CA THR A 155 3.23 -0.68 13.39
C THR A 155 4.58 -0.08 13.03
N LEU A 156 4.62 1.18 12.57
CA LEU A 156 5.86 1.96 12.39
C LEU A 156 6.63 2.14 13.69
N GLY A 157 5.95 2.47 14.78
CA GLY A 157 6.59 2.57 16.10
C GLY A 157 7.24 1.25 16.54
N ARG A 158 6.57 0.14 16.25
CA ARG A 158 7.10 -1.22 16.50
C ARG A 158 8.27 -1.55 15.55
N LEU A 159 8.19 -1.16 14.28
CA LEU A 159 9.28 -1.34 13.32
C LEU A 159 10.54 -0.59 13.77
N ARG A 160 10.40 0.64 14.26
CA ARG A 160 11.51 1.43 14.83
C ARG A 160 12.17 0.69 15.98
N SER A 161 11.38 0.23 16.93
CA SER A 161 11.89 -0.50 18.10
C SER A 161 12.59 -1.80 17.71
N SER A 162 12.01 -2.55 16.77
CA SER A 162 12.57 -3.80 16.27
C SER A 162 13.88 -3.60 15.52
N CYS A 163 13.95 -2.52 14.73
CA CYS A 163 15.13 -2.18 13.95
C CYS A 163 16.28 -1.70 14.86
N ALA A 164 16.00 -0.87 15.88
CA ALA A 164 17.00 -0.40 16.82
C ALA A 164 17.75 -1.56 17.51
N THR A 165 17.04 -2.61 17.89
CA THR A 165 17.65 -3.80 18.54
C THR A 165 18.62 -4.57 17.64
N LEU A 166 18.52 -4.42 16.31
CA LEU A 166 19.45 -5.08 15.39
C LEU A 166 20.84 -4.45 15.40
N PHE A 167 20.92 -3.15 15.71
CA PHE A 167 22.19 -2.39 15.67
C PHE A 167 22.82 -2.22 17.04
N GLU A 168 22.09 -2.43 18.15
CA GLU A 168 22.67 -2.43 19.48
C GLU A 168 23.65 -3.58 19.74
N GLY A 169 23.52 -4.69 18.98
CA GLY A 169 24.40 -5.85 19.07
C GLY A 169 25.76 -5.69 18.39
N ASP A 170 25.92 -4.70 17.51
CA ASP A 170 27.15 -4.48 16.74
C ASP A 170 28.16 -3.55 17.47
N LEU A 171 27.83 -3.06 18.67
CA LEU A 171 28.65 -2.13 19.44
C LEU A 171 29.42 -2.82 20.61
N THR A 172 29.35 -4.14 20.69
CA THR A 172 30.12 -4.95 21.67
C THR A 172 31.13 -5.84 20.98
#